data_0dc5dd2d18f05340a9fada35bea8f485
#
_entry.id   0dc5dd2d18f05340a9fada35bea8f485
#
_cell.length_a   1.000
_cell.length_b   1.000
_cell.length_c   1.000
_cell.angle_alpha   90.00
_cell.angle_beta   90.00
_cell.angle_gamma   90.00
#
_symmetry.space_group_name_H-M   'P 1'
#
loop_
_entity.id
_entity.type
_entity.pdbx_description
1 polymer ?
#
loop_
_entity_poly.entity_id
_entity_poly.type
_entity_poly.pdbx_seq_one_letter_code
_entity_poly.pdbx_strand_id
1 'polypeptide(L)'
;MRPGYLSVGQIICIPDSVLVMGSESVLDTLFQIHTAPFVLNDAHEDFSKRLNLKSIDAVQFDVDSVYIRQTITRYSEKEFIIPIEIINLPNNIRLKLFPPTAKIKAILPLTLYNGIKDSDFILAVDYNQILEKQTTQLTLSLIKQPSQIKKVTWEPKKVNYLIRK
;
A
#
# COMPACT_ATOMS: atom_id res chain seq x y z
N MET A 1 5.27 1.86 16.84
CA MET A 1 5.12 0.45 16.42
C MET A 1 6.36 -0.31 16.83
N ARG A 2 6.20 -1.47 17.46
CA ARG A 2 7.34 -2.34 17.83
C ARG A 2 8.00 -2.92 16.57
N PRO A 3 9.34 -3.05 16.50
CA PRO A 3 10.00 -3.76 15.41
C PRO A 3 9.45 -5.17 15.26
N GLY A 4 9.24 -5.63 14.01
CA GLY A 4 8.61 -6.92 13.71
C GLY A 4 7.08 -6.91 13.66
N TYR A 5 6.43 -5.77 13.87
CA TYR A 5 4.98 -5.60 13.82
C TYR A 5 4.55 -4.52 12.82
N LEU A 6 3.39 -4.69 12.24
CA LEU A 6 2.77 -3.71 11.34
C LEU A 6 1.25 -3.62 11.57
N SER A 7 0.68 -2.48 11.20
CA SER A 7 -0.77 -2.31 11.18
C SER A 7 -1.35 -2.89 9.88
N VAL A 8 -2.47 -3.60 10.00
CA VAL A 8 -3.22 -4.19 8.88
C VAL A 8 -4.55 -3.49 8.72
N GLY A 9 -4.92 -3.21 7.47
CA GLY A 9 -6.14 -2.46 7.17
C GLY A 9 -6.05 -0.98 7.54
N GLN A 10 -7.21 -0.33 7.53
CA GLN A 10 -7.39 1.06 7.94
C GLN A 10 -7.75 1.13 9.43
N ILE A 11 -7.52 2.28 10.04
CA ILE A 11 -8.07 2.57 11.37
C ILE A 11 -9.59 2.63 11.25
N ILE A 12 -10.27 1.86 12.11
CA ILE A 12 -11.73 1.87 12.20
C ILE A 12 -12.11 2.85 13.30
N CYS A 13 -13.02 3.77 12.98
CA CYS A 13 -13.60 4.71 13.93
C CYS A 13 -15.08 4.32 14.19
N ILE A 14 -15.50 4.27 15.44
CA ILE A 14 -16.86 3.88 15.84
C ILE A 14 -17.39 4.87 16.87
N PRO A 15 -18.46 5.62 16.58
CA PRO A 15 -19.11 5.72 15.26
C PRO A 15 -18.18 6.38 14.23
N ASP A 16 -18.42 6.14 12.95
CA ASP A 16 -17.67 6.73 11.82
C ASP A 16 -18.20 8.13 11.46
N SER A 17 -19.40 8.44 11.88
CA SER A 17 -20.09 9.71 11.71
C SER A 17 -20.76 10.13 13.02
N VAL A 18 -20.90 11.44 13.23
CA VAL A 18 -21.53 12.04 14.41
C VAL A 18 -22.48 13.14 13.97
N LEU A 19 -23.59 13.29 14.72
CA LEU A 19 -24.50 14.38 14.48
C LEU A 19 -23.95 15.66 15.10
N VAL A 20 -24.01 16.74 14.33
CA VAL A 20 -23.47 18.05 14.70
C VAL A 20 -24.59 19.06 14.73
N MET A 21 -24.64 19.88 15.77
CA MET A 21 -25.59 20.98 15.93
C MET A 21 -24.81 22.28 16.12
N GLY A 22 -25.21 23.33 15.40
CA GLY A 22 -24.56 24.64 15.47
C GLY A 22 -25.27 25.66 14.56
N SER A 23 -24.74 26.87 14.48
CA SER A 23 -25.23 27.86 13.54
C SER A 23 -24.89 27.48 12.09
N GLU A 24 -25.77 27.82 11.14
CA GLU A 24 -25.60 27.53 9.70
C GLU A 24 -24.22 27.98 9.20
N SER A 25 -23.79 29.19 9.56
CA SER A 25 -22.49 29.75 9.16
C SER A 25 -21.26 28.94 9.62
N VAL A 26 -21.38 28.20 10.75
CA VAL A 26 -20.31 27.33 11.25
C VAL A 26 -20.40 25.96 10.59
N LEU A 27 -21.63 25.43 10.43
CA LEU A 27 -21.83 24.11 9.82
C LEU A 27 -21.40 24.08 8.35
N ASP A 28 -21.62 25.15 7.61
CA ASP A 28 -21.23 25.28 6.20
C ASP A 28 -19.71 25.19 5.98
N THR A 29 -18.92 25.46 7.01
CA THR A 29 -17.45 25.40 6.96
C THR A 29 -16.89 24.14 7.59
N LEU A 30 -17.74 23.31 8.20
CA LEU A 30 -17.30 22.12 8.94
C LEU A 30 -17.36 20.85 8.09
N PHE A 31 -16.26 20.48 7.47
CA PHE A 31 -16.16 19.28 6.63
C PHE A 31 -15.66 18.04 7.36
N GLN A 32 -15.03 18.21 8.51
CA GLN A 32 -14.47 17.09 9.29
C GLN A 32 -14.35 17.45 10.77
N ILE A 33 -14.44 16.42 11.62
CA ILE A 33 -14.27 16.53 13.05
C ILE A 33 -13.02 15.75 13.44
N HIS A 34 -12.24 16.30 14.34
CA HIS A 34 -11.00 15.69 14.81
C HIS A 34 -11.16 15.14 16.23
N THR A 35 -10.49 14.05 16.50
CA THR A 35 -10.28 13.56 17.87
C THR A 35 -9.14 14.31 18.54
N ALA A 36 -9.05 14.20 19.87
CA ALA A 36 -7.86 14.57 20.58
C ALA A 36 -6.63 13.80 20.04
N PRO A 37 -5.44 14.43 20.00
CA PRO A 37 -4.25 13.76 19.50
C PRO A 37 -3.89 12.55 20.38
N PHE A 38 -3.47 11.48 19.73
CA PHE A 38 -3.11 10.24 20.37
C PHE A 38 -1.83 9.66 19.78
N VAL A 39 -0.91 9.23 20.64
CA VAL A 39 0.31 8.55 20.24
C VAL A 39 0.29 7.13 20.83
N LEU A 40 0.46 6.14 19.96
CA LEU A 40 0.60 4.74 20.37
C LEU A 40 2.07 4.34 20.27
N ASN A 41 2.72 4.23 21.43
CA ASN A 41 4.09 3.74 21.53
C ASN A 41 4.11 2.23 21.66
N ASP A 42 5.13 1.59 21.07
CA ASP A 42 5.41 0.14 21.18
C ASP A 42 4.23 -0.79 20.85
N ALA A 43 3.41 -0.39 19.88
CA ALA A 43 2.25 -1.17 19.46
C ALA A 43 2.67 -2.55 18.89
N HIS A 44 2.15 -3.64 19.47
CA HIS A 44 2.47 -5.03 19.14
C HIS A 44 1.27 -5.98 19.20
N GLU A 45 0.10 -5.46 19.55
CA GLU A 45 -1.17 -6.17 19.59
C GLU A 45 -2.30 -5.26 19.12
N ASP A 46 -3.42 -5.84 18.74
CA ASP A 46 -4.62 -5.09 18.37
C ASP A 46 -4.99 -4.15 19.49
N PHE A 47 -5.39 -2.93 19.16
CA PHE A 47 -5.85 -2.01 20.15
C PHE A 47 -7.22 -1.43 19.83
N SER A 48 -7.94 -1.11 20.90
CA SER A 48 -9.16 -0.32 20.86
C SER A 48 -9.04 0.77 21.93
N LYS A 49 -9.21 2.02 21.54
CA LYS A 49 -9.10 3.15 22.45
C LYS A 49 -10.22 4.15 22.22
N ARG A 50 -10.80 4.61 23.32
CA ARG A 50 -11.74 5.72 23.32
C ARG A 50 -10.97 7.03 23.26
N LEU A 51 -11.33 7.89 22.31
CA LEU A 51 -10.77 9.23 22.15
C LEU A 51 -11.89 10.25 22.19
N ASN A 52 -11.69 11.33 22.94
CA ASN A 52 -12.61 12.45 22.94
C ASN A 52 -12.54 13.21 21.61
N LEU A 53 -13.66 13.70 21.16
CA LEU A 53 -13.72 14.66 20.07
C LEU A 53 -13.12 15.99 20.53
N LYS A 54 -12.45 16.68 19.61
CA LYS A 54 -11.95 18.02 19.87
C LYS A 54 -13.14 18.98 19.82
N SER A 55 -13.34 19.75 20.90
CA SER A 55 -14.38 20.76 20.96
C SER A 55 -14.19 21.81 19.86
N ILE A 56 -15.31 22.27 19.31
CA ILE A 56 -15.38 23.37 18.34
C ILE A 56 -16.32 24.41 18.90
N ASP A 57 -15.91 25.68 18.88
CA ASP A 57 -16.72 26.76 19.43
C ASP A 57 -18.07 26.85 18.70
N ALA A 58 -19.15 27.04 19.47
CA ALA A 58 -20.52 27.12 18.98
C ALA A 58 -21.05 25.86 18.26
N VAL A 59 -20.42 24.68 18.51
CA VAL A 59 -20.84 23.40 17.96
C VAL A 59 -21.07 22.40 19.08
N GLN A 60 -22.16 21.64 18.99
CA GLN A 60 -22.49 20.54 19.87
C GLN A 60 -22.48 19.21 19.09
N PHE A 61 -22.00 18.16 19.71
CA PHE A 61 -21.99 16.80 19.18
C PHE A 61 -22.99 15.95 19.96
N ASP A 62 -23.59 14.97 19.28
CA ASP A 62 -24.46 13.95 19.91
C ASP A 62 -23.64 12.95 20.75
N VAL A 63 -22.33 12.83 20.51
CA VAL A 63 -21.38 12.02 21.29
C VAL A 63 -20.10 12.80 21.57
N ASP A 64 -19.52 12.59 22.75
CA ASP A 64 -18.28 13.29 23.16
C ASP A 64 -17.01 12.58 22.71
N SER A 65 -17.13 11.31 22.28
CA SER A 65 -15.98 10.45 22.02
C SER A 65 -16.32 9.32 21.06
N VAL A 66 -15.29 8.84 20.42
CA VAL A 66 -15.32 7.70 19.48
C VAL A 66 -14.32 6.63 19.89
N TYR A 67 -14.55 5.39 19.49
CA TYR A 67 -13.58 4.32 19.62
C TYR A 67 -12.80 4.20 18.33
N ILE A 68 -11.48 4.18 18.43
CA ILE A 68 -10.61 3.80 17.32
C ILE A 68 -10.11 2.39 17.54
N ARG A 69 -10.11 1.59 16.46
CA ARG A 69 -9.57 0.23 16.44
C ARG A 69 -8.55 0.10 15.33
N GLN A 70 -7.48 -0.62 15.61
CA GLN A 70 -6.47 -0.97 14.62
C GLN A 70 -5.96 -2.38 14.87
N THR A 71 -5.96 -3.19 13.83
CA THR A 71 -5.34 -4.51 13.86
C THR A 71 -3.84 -4.39 13.66
N ILE A 72 -3.08 -5.05 14.54
CA ILE A 72 -1.63 -5.12 14.50
C ILE A 72 -1.20 -6.58 14.47
N THR A 73 -0.30 -6.91 13.58
CA THR A 73 0.20 -8.28 13.46
C THR A 73 1.71 -8.32 13.24
N ARG A 74 2.30 -9.46 13.51
CA ARG A 74 3.69 -9.72 13.12
C ARG A 74 3.81 -9.78 11.61
N TYR A 75 4.96 -9.36 11.11
CA TYR A 75 5.30 -9.50 9.71
C TYR A 75 6.57 -10.34 9.52
N SER A 76 6.71 -10.86 8.30
CA SER A 76 7.94 -11.47 7.83
C SER A 76 8.27 -10.96 6.43
N GLU A 77 9.53 -11.07 6.06
CA GLU A 77 9.96 -10.86 4.68
C GLU A 77 9.86 -12.19 3.93
N LYS A 78 9.33 -12.15 2.72
CA LYS A 78 9.28 -13.29 1.79
C LYS A 78 9.84 -12.88 0.45
N GLU A 79 10.66 -13.77 -0.13
CA GLU A 79 11.22 -13.59 -1.46
C GLU A 79 10.41 -14.41 -2.48
N PHE A 80 10.23 -13.83 -3.66
CA PHE A 80 9.58 -14.45 -4.81
C PHE A 80 10.48 -14.28 -6.03
N ILE A 81 10.55 -15.29 -6.88
CA ILE A 81 11.25 -15.22 -8.16
C ILE A 81 10.19 -15.31 -9.26
N ILE A 82 9.98 -14.22 -9.97
CA ILE A 82 8.93 -14.11 -10.98
C ILE A 82 9.51 -13.84 -12.37
N PRO A 83 8.87 -14.35 -13.42
CA PRO A 83 9.24 -14.01 -14.80
C PRO A 83 8.91 -12.52 -15.04
N ILE A 84 9.74 -11.89 -15.87
CA ILE A 84 9.51 -10.50 -16.30
C ILE A 84 8.66 -10.53 -17.56
N GLU A 85 7.50 -9.88 -17.51
CA GLU A 85 6.62 -9.72 -18.66
C GLU A 85 7.09 -8.58 -19.57
N ILE A 86 6.73 -8.65 -20.83
CA ILE A 86 6.99 -7.59 -21.81
C ILE A 86 5.64 -7.07 -22.27
N ILE A 87 5.39 -5.79 -22.07
CA ILE A 87 4.17 -5.14 -22.55
C ILE A 87 4.44 -4.28 -23.79
N ASN A 88 3.40 -4.06 -24.59
CA ASN A 88 3.46 -3.29 -25.84
C ASN A 88 4.44 -3.82 -26.89
N LEU A 89 4.73 -5.15 -26.86
CA LEU A 89 5.61 -5.79 -27.85
C LEU A 89 4.87 -5.98 -29.18
N PRO A 90 5.38 -5.46 -30.32
CA PRO A 90 4.81 -5.72 -31.64
C PRO A 90 4.88 -7.21 -32.03
N ASN A 91 3.86 -7.70 -32.74
CA ASN A 91 3.73 -9.12 -33.12
C ASN A 91 4.88 -9.67 -34.00
N ASN A 92 5.59 -8.80 -34.69
CA ASN A 92 6.69 -9.15 -35.61
C ASN A 92 8.08 -9.07 -34.94
N ILE A 93 8.16 -8.79 -33.67
CA ILE A 93 9.41 -8.65 -32.91
C ILE A 93 9.47 -9.70 -31.79
N ARG A 94 10.65 -10.29 -31.61
CA ARG A 94 10.96 -11.13 -30.47
C ARG A 94 11.98 -10.41 -29.56
N LEU A 95 11.64 -10.23 -28.32
CA LEU A 95 12.51 -9.61 -27.33
C LEU A 95 12.92 -10.64 -26.26
N LYS A 96 14.23 -10.75 -26.02
CA LYS A 96 14.77 -11.62 -24.97
C LYS A 96 15.40 -10.73 -23.89
N LEU A 97 15.02 -10.96 -22.64
CA LEU A 97 15.49 -10.21 -21.48
C LEU A 97 16.62 -10.93 -20.75
N PHE A 98 17.54 -10.17 -20.15
CA PHE A 98 18.66 -10.68 -19.37
C PHE A 98 18.83 -9.84 -18.08
N PRO A 99 18.53 -10.42 -16.90
CA PRO A 99 17.94 -11.75 -16.68
C PRO A 99 16.47 -11.81 -17.09
N PRO A 100 15.91 -13.03 -17.34
CA PRO A 100 14.49 -13.19 -17.68
C PRO A 100 13.56 -13.17 -16.48
N THR A 101 14.11 -13.26 -15.26
CA THR A 101 13.37 -13.26 -13.99
C THR A 101 13.87 -12.14 -13.08
N ALA A 102 13.04 -11.73 -12.16
CA ALA A 102 13.40 -10.79 -11.10
C ALA A 102 13.03 -11.35 -9.72
N LYS A 103 13.79 -10.97 -8.71
CA LYS A 103 13.52 -11.28 -7.32
C LYS A 103 12.72 -10.16 -6.70
N ILE A 104 11.55 -10.49 -6.14
CA ILE A 104 10.74 -9.60 -5.32
C ILE A 104 10.99 -9.93 -3.85
N LYS A 105 11.15 -8.89 -3.03
CA LYS A 105 11.10 -8.97 -1.57
C LYS A 105 9.87 -8.23 -1.09
N ALA A 106 9.00 -8.92 -0.38
CA ALA A 106 7.76 -8.36 0.14
C ALA A 106 7.69 -8.51 1.67
N ILE A 107 7.29 -7.44 2.35
CA ILE A 107 6.98 -7.45 3.77
C ILE A 107 5.49 -7.70 3.91
N LEU A 108 5.12 -8.82 4.51
CA LEU A 108 3.73 -9.27 4.64
C LEU A 108 3.38 -9.73 6.06
N PRO A 109 2.10 -9.56 6.46
CA PRO A 109 1.59 -10.16 7.67
C PRO A 109 1.84 -11.66 7.70
N LEU A 110 2.20 -12.24 8.85
CA LEU A 110 2.39 -13.69 8.97
C LEU A 110 1.15 -14.49 8.58
N THR A 111 -0.03 -13.94 8.81
CA THR A 111 -1.32 -14.53 8.42
C THR A 111 -1.47 -14.74 6.91
N LEU A 112 -0.77 -13.94 6.11
CA LEU A 112 -0.80 -14.00 4.65
C LEU A 112 0.40 -14.73 4.04
N TYR A 113 1.37 -15.15 4.87
CA TYR A 113 2.64 -15.70 4.41
C TYR A 113 2.50 -16.87 3.45
N ASN A 114 1.58 -17.79 3.72
CA ASN A 114 1.32 -18.97 2.90
C ASN A 114 0.30 -18.73 1.78
N GLY A 115 -0.50 -17.68 1.89
CA GLY A 115 -1.54 -17.36 0.91
C GLY A 115 -1.01 -16.62 -0.33
N ILE A 116 0.08 -15.84 -0.19
CA ILE A 116 0.66 -15.09 -1.28
C ILE A 116 1.60 -15.96 -2.13
N LYS A 117 1.37 -15.94 -3.45
CA LYS A 117 2.10 -16.70 -4.47
C LYS A 117 2.82 -15.80 -5.45
N ASP A 118 3.73 -16.36 -6.21
CA ASP A 118 4.48 -15.68 -7.27
C ASP A 118 3.54 -15.05 -8.31
N SER A 119 2.44 -15.73 -8.66
CA SER A 119 1.41 -15.29 -9.61
C SER A 119 0.61 -14.05 -9.19
N ASP A 120 0.73 -13.65 -7.91
CA ASP A 120 0.06 -12.46 -7.40
C ASP A 120 0.82 -11.18 -7.75
N PHE A 121 2.05 -11.29 -8.25
CA PHE A 121 2.89 -10.19 -8.68
C PHE A 121 3.09 -10.22 -10.19
N ILE A 122 3.08 -9.03 -10.80
CA ILE A 122 3.47 -8.84 -12.19
C ILE A 122 4.51 -7.75 -12.24
N LEU A 123 5.72 -8.10 -12.69
CA LEU A 123 6.77 -7.17 -13.08
C LEU A 123 6.88 -7.15 -14.60
N ALA A 124 6.89 -5.97 -15.20
CA ALA A 124 6.97 -5.84 -16.62
C ALA A 124 7.97 -4.78 -17.05
N VAL A 125 8.44 -4.92 -18.29
CA VAL A 125 9.14 -3.89 -19.06
C VAL A 125 8.24 -3.46 -20.21
N ASP A 126 8.24 -2.16 -20.50
CA ASP A 126 7.52 -1.62 -21.65
C ASP A 126 8.46 -1.51 -22.86
N TYR A 127 8.06 -2.14 -23.98
CA TYR A 127 8.80 -2.05 -25.24
C TYR A 127 8.93 -0.61 -25.76
N ASN A 128 7.97 0.26 -25.47
CA ASN A 128 8.00 1.66 -25.87
C ASN A 128 9.23 2.41 -25.33
N GLN A 129 9.83 1.97 -24.22
CA GLN A 129 11.07 2.56 -23.73
C GLN A 129 12.22 2.49 -24.73
N ILE A 130 12.23 1.49 -25.62
CA ILE A 130 13.24 1.35 -26.68
C ILE A 130 13.06 2.42 -27.75
N LEU A 131 11.81 2.69 -28.11
CA LEU A 131 11.44 3.67 -29.14
C LEU A 131 11.69 5.10 -28.68
N GLU A 132 11.34 5.40 -27.41
CA GLU A 132 11.41 6.75 -26.87
C GLU A 132 12.84 7.17 -26.46
N LYS A 133 13.60 6.26 -25.87
CA LYS A 133 14.86 6.61 -25.19
C LYS A 133 16.11 6.04 -25.82
N GLN A 134 16.00 5.23 -26.87
CA GLN A 134 17.14 4.51 -27.49
C GLN A 134 18.08 3.87 -26.44
N THR A 135 17.49 3.33 -25.37
CA THR A 135 18.23 2.81 -24.23
C THR A 135 18.72 1.40 -24.48
N THR A 136 19.85 1.03 -23.90
CA THR A 136 20.37 -0.36 -23.92
C THR A 136 19.79 -1.21 -22.79
N GLN A 137 19.08 -0.60 -21.85
CA GLN A 137 18.46 -1.26 -20.70
C GLN A 137 17.00 -0.81 -20.53
N LEU A 138 16.13 -1.76 -20.20
CA LEU A 138 14.73 -1.50 -19.88
C LEU A 138 14.53 -1.43 -18.38
N THR A 139 13.76 -0.45 -17.93
CA THR A 139 13.39 -0.30 -16.53
C THR A 139 12.20 -1.18 -16.21
N LEU A 140 12.31 -1.97 -15.13
CA LEU A 140 11.21 -2.79 -14.62
C LEU A 140 10.23 -1.94 -13.83
N SER A 141 8.95 -2.20 -14.06
CA SER A 141 7.83 -1.63 -13.31
C SER A 141 6.98 -2.71 -12.67
N LEU A 142 6.55 -2.49 -11.45
CA LEU A 142 5.60 -3.37 -10.76
C LEU A 142 4.19 -2.99 -11.23
N ILE A 143 3.56 -3.88 -11.99
CA ILE A 143 2.24 -3.67 -12.59
C ILE A 143 1.14 -4.16 -11.65
N LYS A 144 1.39 -5.26 -10.93
CA LYS A 144 0.42 -5.87 -10.02
C LYS A 144 1.09 -6.34 -8.75
N GLN A 145 0.42 -6.08 -7.64
CA GLN A 145 0.75 -6.64 -6.30
C GLN A 145 -0.52 -6.81 -5.48
N PRO A 146 -0.53 -7.71 -4.49
CA PRO A 146 -1.63 -7.80 -3.53
C PRO A 146 -1.78 -6.50 -2.71
N SER A 147 -3.03 -6.04 -2.55
CA SER A 147 -3.33 -4.77 -1.85
C SER A 147 -2.96 -4.78 -0.36
N GLN A 148 -2.89 -5.97 0.23
CA GLN A 148 -2.54 -6.16 1.64
C GLN A 148 -1.05 -5.98 1.93
N ILE A 149 -0.19 -5.94 0.90
CA ILE A 149 1.26 -5.79 1.05
C ILE A 149 1.62 -4.31 1.02
N LYS A 150 2.25 -3.83 2.09
CA LYS A 150 2.60 -2.41 2.23
C LYS A 150 3.95 -2.04 1.61
N LYS A 151 4.89 -2.99 1.58
CA LYS A 151 6.24 -2.72 1.07
C LYS A 151 6.71 -3.86 0.19
N VAL A 152 6.99 -3.51 -1.06
CA VAL A 152 7.55 -4.41 -2.06
C VAL A 152 8.79 -3.75 -2.66
N THR A 153 9.85 -4.51 -2.77
CA THR A 153 11.07 -4.12 -3.48
C THR A 153 11.44 -5.22 -4.45
N TRP A 154 12.13 -4.90 -5.53
CA TRP A 154 12.57 -5.89 -6.52
C TRP A 154 13.93 -5.57 -7.08
N GLU A 155 14.61 -6.62 -7.53
CA GLU A 155 15.90 -6.57 -8.20
C GLU A 155 15.92 -7.57 -9.36
N PRO A 156 16.52 -7.21 -10.52
CA PRO A 156 17.15 -5.93 -10.82
C PRO A 156 16.12 -4.82 -11.10
N LYS A 157 16.52 -3.56 -11.03
CA LYS A 157 15.68 -2.43 -11.44
C LYS A 157 15.65 -2.22 -12.94
N LYS A 158 16.70 -2.69 -13.65
CA LYS A 158 16.84 -2.62 -15.10
C LYS A 158 17.35 -3.94 -15.64
N VAL A 159 16.96 -4.28 -16.85
CA VAL A 159 17.41 -5.48 -17.57
C VAL A 159 17.94 -5.14 -18.94
N ASN A 160 18.93 -5.91 -19.39
CA ASN A 160 19.39 -5.85 -20.77
C ASN A 160 18.42 -6.62 -21.68
N TYR A 161 18.44 -6.31 -22.96
CA TYR A 161 17.58 -6.98 -23.93
C TYR A 161 18.30 -7.28 -25.24
N LEU A 162 17.78 -8.25 -25.98
CA LEU A 162 18.19 -8.60 -27.35
C LEU A 162 16.95 -8.67 -28.24
N ILE A 163 16.95 -7.89 -29.31
CA ILE A 163 15.90 -7.94 -30.36
C ILE A 163 16.29 -8.97 -31.40
N ARG A 164 15.36 -9.85 -31.73
CA ARG A 164 15.41 -10.71 -32.91
C ARG A 164 14.24 -10.36 -33.82
N LYS A 165 14.57 -10.08 -35.06
CA LYS A 165 13.60 -9.90 -36.16
C LYS A 165 13.17 -11.25 -36.69
#